data_da7834234d7372a24b1862838b8888c1
#
_entry.id   da7834234d7372a24b1862838b8888c1
#
_cell.length_a   1.000
_cell.length_b   1.000
_cell.length_c   1.000
_cell.angle_alpha   90.00
_cell.angle_beta   90.00
_cell.angle_gamma   90.00
#
_symmetry.space_group_name_H-M   'P 1'
#
loop_
_entity.id
_entity.type
_entity.pdbx_description
1 polymer ?
#
loop_
_entity_poly.entity_id
_entity_poly.type
_entity_poly.pdbx_seq_one_letter_code
_entity_poly.pdbx_strand_id
1 'polypeptide(L)'
;VRSRGLGDVYKRQGLAAAARVKARKKGGEAVRILALGGDGGTTDIGFGCLSGMFERNDDVLYICFDNEAYMNTGVQRSSATPPAARTATTMPTPDFPGNSFGQGKNVPAIAMAHGIPYVATATVADLHDLERKVRYAMSFHGARYIHILVPCPLGWGAPSAKTIELARLAHETGLFPVFEAEYGEVTNVSKIRRKQPVEKYLMLQKRFAHLFGKKGNPEIVQRMQALADRNIARYGLLGDEQGDDIPVPEQAEERHHVI
;
A
#
# COMPACT_ATOMS: atom_id res chain seq x y z
N VAL A 1 -12.60 1.69 -16.48
CA VAL A 1 -12.39 0.23 -16.65
C VAL A 1 -12.73 -0.42 -15.32
N ARG A 2 -13.71 -1.34 -15.29
CA ARG A 2 -14.12 -2.02 -14.04
C ARG A 2 -13.03 -3.01 -13.64
N SER A 3 -12.50 -2.88 -12.42
CA SER A 3 -11.63 -3.88 -11.81
C SER A 3 -12.41 -5.16 -11.55
N ARG A 4 -11.90 -6.31 -12.00
CA ARG A 4 -12.47 -7.64 -11.78
C ARG A 4 -11.41 -8.64 -11.31
N GLY A 5 -10.51 -8.21 -10.41
CA GLY A 5 -9.54 -9.11 -9.76
C GLY A 5 -8.60 -9.81 -10.74
N LEU A 6 -8.58 -11.14 -10.69
CA LEU A 6 -7.68 -12.01 -11.48
C LEU A 6 -7.60 -11.63 -12.97
N GLY A 7 -8.75 -11.33 -13.59
CA GLY A 7 -8.83 -10.99 -15.00
C GLY A 7 -8.12 -9.70 -15.39
N ASP A 8 -7.96 -8.75 -14.47
CA ASP A 8 -7.35 -7.46 -14.78
C ASP A 8 -5.82 -7.54 -14.87
N VAL A 9 -5.17 -8.30 -13.98
CA VAL A 9 -3.71 -8.48 -14.02
C VAL A 9 -3.31 -9.17 -15.32
N TYR A 10 -3.94 -10.31 -15.68
CA TYR A 10 -3.67 -11.02 -16.93
C TYR A 10 -3.94 -10.18 -18.17
N LYS A 11 -5.05 -9.44 -18.21
CA LYS A 11 -5.36 -8.57 -19.33
C LYS A 11 -4.30 -7.51 -19.55
N ARG A 12 -3.78 -6.90 -18.46
CA ARG A 12 -2.74 -5.86 -18.56
C ARG A 12 -1.41 -6.44 -19.00
N GLN A 13 -1.05 -7.63 -18.56
CA GLN A 13 0.12 -8.38 -19.05
C GLN A 13 0.00 -8.66 -20.55
N GLY A 14 -1.14 -9.15 -21.01
CA GLY A 14 -1.42 -9.36 -22.43
C GLY A 14 -1.35 -8.06 -23.24
N LEU A 15 -1.88 -6.96 -22.70
CA LEU A 15 -1.78 -5.64 -23.33
C LEU A 15 -0.33 -5.15 -23.41
N ALA A 16 0.48 -5.35 -22.37
CA ALA A 16 1.90 -4.96 -22.37
C ALA A 16 2.69 -5.76 -23.41
N ALA A 17 2.45 -7.07 -23.50
CA ALA A 17 3.07 -7.91 -24.54
C ALA A 17 2.66 -7.49 -25.95
N ALA A 18 1.37 -7.24 -26.17
CA ALA A 18 0.86 -6.79 -27.48
C ALA A 18 1.40 -5.40 -27.86
N ALA A 19 1.51 -4.48 -26.91
CA ALA A 19 2.06 -3.14 -27.12
C ALA A 19 3.54 -3.22 -27.57
N ARG A 20 4.34 -4.06 -26.89
CA ARG A 20 5.74 -4.30 -27.27
C ARG A 20 5.88 -4.86 -28.70
N VAL A 21 5.07 -5.87 -29.04
CA VAL A 21 5.08 -6.46 -30.39
C VAL A 21 4.69 -5.43 -31.45
N LYS A 22 3.66 -4.62 -31.16
CA LYS A 22 3.19 -3.56 -32.07
C LYS A 22 4.26 -2.49 -32.28
N ALA A 23 4.92 -2.04 -31.22
CA ALA A 23 6.02 -1.06 -31.29
C ALA A 23 7.18 -1.58 -32.14
N ARG A 24 7.62 -2.84 -31.91
CA ARG A 24 8.67 -3.48 -32.72
C ARG A 24 8.33 -3.56 -34.21
N LYS A 25 7.07 -3.87 -34.57
CA LYS A 25 6.63 -4.00 -35.97
C LYS A 25 6.49 -2.65 -36.70
N LYS A 26 6.11 -1.59 -35.94
CA LYS A 26 5.81 -0.27 -36.56
C LYS A 26 6.96 0.73 -36.43
N GLY A 27 7.99 0.42 -35.67
CA GLY A 27 9.00 1.37 -35.21
C GLY A 27 8.41 2.38 -34.23
N GLY A 28 8.99 2.53 -33.06
CA GLY A 28 8.56 3.48 -32.04
C GLY A 28 8.50 2.88 -30.64
N GLU A 29 8.16 3.69 -29.66
CA GLU A 29 8.05 3.28 -28.26
C GLU A 29 6.74 2.53 -27.98
N ALA A 30 6.81 1.57 -27.05
CA ALA A 30 5.63 0.87 -26.59
C ALA A 30 4.78 1.77 -25.68
N VAL A 31 3.47 1.69 -25.84
CA VAL A 31 2.52 2.39 -24.96
C VAL A 31 2.68 1.90 -23.53
N ARG A 32 2.76 2.82 -22.57
CA ARG A 32 2.86 2.51 -21.13
C ARG A 32 1.54 1.94 -20.62
N ILE A 33 1.60 0.87 -19.87
CA ILE A 33 0.42 0.18 -19.35
C ILE A 33 0.26 0.47 -17.87
N LEU A 34 -0.93 0.95 -17.52
CA LEU A 34 -1.37 1.16 -16.13
C LEU A 34 -2.44 0.15 -15.77
N ALA A 35 -2.27 -0.53 -14.65
CA ALA A 35 -3.26 -1.41 -14.03
C ALA A 35 -3.72 -0.84 -12.69
N LEU A 36 -5.02 -0.90 -12.41
CA LEU A 36 -5.62 -0.42 -11.16
C LEU A 36 -6.39 -1.58 -10.51
N GLY A 37 -6.17 -1.80 -9.22
CA GLY A 37 -6.89 -2.82 -8.45
C GLY A 37 -7.22 -2.35 -7.04
N GLY A 38 -8.25 -2.96 -6.42
CA GLY A 38 -8.50 -2.83 -4.99
C GLY A 38 -7.70 -3.88 -4.21
N ASP A 39 -7.68 -3.74 -2.89
CA ASP A 39 -6.96 -4.66 -1.98
C ASP A 39 -7.39 -6.11 -2.13
N GLY A 40 -8.70 -6.43 -2.07
CA GLY A 40 -9.16 -7.80 -2.22
C GLY A 40 -8.78 -8.43 -3.57
N GLY A 41 -8.85 -7.66 -4.67
CA GLY A 41 -8.40 -8.12 -5.99
C GLY A 41 -6.88 -8.29 -6.08
N THR A 42 -6.12 -7.54 -5.33
CA THR A 42 -4.65 -7.51 -5.34
C THR A 42 -4.06 -8.52 -4.37
N THR A 43 -4.51 -8.49 -3.10
CA THR A 43 -3.90 -9.27 -2.01
C THR A 43 -4.42 -10.69 -1.91
N ASP A 44 -5.60 -10.97 -2.47
CA ASP A 44 -6.26 -12.28 -2.42
C ASP A 44 -6.34 -12.91 -3.82
N ILE A 45 -7.44 -12.70 -4.52
CA ILE A 45 -7.78 -13.46 -5.73
C ILE A 45 -6.79 -13.23 -6.90
N GLY A 46 -6.19 -12.04 -7.00
CA GLY A 46 -5.23 -11.71 -8.06
C GLY A 46 -3.77 -11.87 -7.68
N PHE A 47 -3.48 -12.26 -6.43
CA PHE A 47 -2.12 -12.23 -5.90
C PHE A 47 -1.13 -13.13 -6.67
N GLY A 48 -1.53 -14.35 -7.02
CA GLY A 48 -0.68 -15.23 -7.82
C GLY A 48 -0.32 -14.65 -9.20
N CYS A 49 -1.26 -13.95 -9.83
CA CYS A 49 -1.02 -13.27 -11.11
C CYS A 49 -0.12 -12.07 -10.95
N LEU A 50 -0.27 -11.33 -9.84
CA LEU A 50 0.56 -10.18 -9.53
C LEU A 50 2.01 -10.61 -9.28
N SER A 51 2.23 -11.68 -8.49
CA SER A 51 3.55 -12.27 -8.28
C SER A 51 4.19 -12.73 -9.59
N GLY A 52 3.43 -13.39 -10.47
CA GLY A 52 3.91 -13.76 -11.79
C GLY A 52 4.22 -12.56 -12.70
N MET A 53 3.52 -11.42 -12.54
CA MET A 53 3.85 -10.17 -13.22
C MET A 53 5.20 -9.62 -12.75
N PHE A 54 5.45 -9.67 -11.45
CA PHE A 54 6.73 -9.26 -10.85
C PHE A 54 7.89 -10.15 -11.30
N GLU A 55 7.71 -11.48 -11.25
CA GLU A 55 8.70 -12.47 -11.68
C GLU A 55 9.13 -12.26 -13.15
N ARG A 56 8.18 -12.06 -14.04
CA ARG A 56 8.47 -11.82 -15.47
C ARG A 56 8.93 -10.41 -15.78
N ASN A 57 8.94 -9.54 -14.79
CA ASN A 57 9.23 -8.11 -14.94
C ASN A 57 8.43 -7.46 -16.08
N ASP A 58 7.12 -7.75 -16.16
CA ASP A 58 6.24 -7.22 -17.19
C ASP A 58 6.15 -5.68 -17.09
N ASP A 59 6.25 -4.96 -18.21
CA ASP A 59 6.25 -3.49 -18.25
C ASP A 59 4.86 -2.91 -17.94
N VAL A 60 4.47 -2.99 -16.69
CA VAL A 60 3.17 -2.54 -16.16
C VAL A 60 3.38 -1.79 -14.85
N LEU A 61 2.82 -0.58 -14.73
CA LEU A 61 2.61 0.05 -13.44
C LEU A 61 1.30 -0.46 -12.84
N TYR A 62 1.38 -1.18 -11.73
CA TYR A 62 0.21 -1.63 -10.98
C TYR A 62 0.00 -0.75 -9.76
N ILE A 63 -1.20 -0.18 -9.62
CA ILE A 63 -1.60 0.62 -8.46
C ILE A 63 -2.71 -0.12 -7.70
N CYS A 64 -2.46 -0.40 -6.44
CA CYS A 64 -3.45 -0.93 -5.50
C CYS A 64 -4.08 0.22 -4.71
N PHE A 65 -5.40 0.37 -4.80
CA PHE A 65 -6.18 1.21 -3.91
C PHE A 65 -6.66 0.35 -2.73
N ASP A 66 -5.98 0.48 -1.60
CA ASP A 66 -6.25 -0.30 -0.40
C ASP A 66 -7.21 0.43 0.53
N ASN A 67 -8.41 -0.10 0.68
CA ASN A 67 -9.37 0.33 1.68
C ASN A 67 -9.58 -0.73 2.78
N GLU A 68 -8.74 -1.75 2.80
CA GLU A 68 -8.60 -2.77 3.84
C GLU A 68 -9.81 -3.70 4.01
N ALA A 69 -10.67 -3.85 2.96
CA ALA A 69 -11.74 -4.86 2.92
C ALA A 69 -12.37 -4.96 1.53
N TYR A 70 -13.17 -6.01 1.29
CA TYR A 70 -14.12 -6.07 0.17
C TYR A 70 -15.32 -5.16 0.47
N MET A 71 -15.21 -3.87 0.17
CA MET A 71 -16.17 -2.85 0.62
C MET A 71 -17.55 -2.98 -0.03
N ASN A 72 -17.60 -3.07 -1.37
CA ASN A 72 -18.88 -3.03 -2.11
C ASN A 72 -19.75 -4.27 -1.91
N THR A 73 -19.18 -5.39 -1.51
CA THR A 73 -19.92 -6.64 -1.30
C THR A 73 -20.43 -6.81 0.13
N GLY A 74 -20.14 -5.87 1.02
CA GLY A 74 -20.62 -5.85 2.40
C GLY A 74 -19.54 -5.89 3.46
N VAL A 75 -18.36 -5.35 3.14
CA VAL A 75 -17.24 -5.20 4.10
C VAL A 75 -16.71 -6.53 4.63
N GLN A 76 -16.50 -7.51 3.77
CA GLN A 76 -15.81 -8.74 4.12
C GLN A 76 -14.30 -8.49 4.28
N ARG A 77 -13.66 -9.33 5.09
CA ARG A 77 -12.21 -9.29 5.27
C ARG A 77 -11.48 -9.53 3.95
N SER A 78 -10.48 -8.71 3.65
CA SER A 78 -9.41 -9.01 2.70
C SER A 78 -8.10 -9.36 3.42
N SER A 79 -7.08 -9.82 2.69
CA SER A 79 -5.74 -10.01 3.28
C SER A 79 -5.00 -8.69 3.60
N ALA A 80 -5.58 -7.54 3.26
CA ALA A 80 -5.09 -6.23 3.69
C ALA A 80 -5.78 -5.74 4.97
N THR A 81 -6.85 -6.39 5.42
CA THR A 81 -7.58 -5.99 6.63
C THR A 81 -6.66 -6.06 7.85
N PRO A 82 -6.50 -4.97 8.61
CA PRO A 82 -5.59 -4.93 9.75
C PRO A 82 -6.05 -5.82 10.91
N PRO A 83 -5.14 -6.19 11.82
CA PRO A 83 -5.47 -6.96 13.03
C PRO A 83 -6.61 -6.31 13.80
N ALA A 84 -7.43 -7.13 14.42
CA ALA A 84 -8.57 -6.73 15.27
C ALA A 84 -9.66 -5.89 14.57
N ALA A 85 -9.55 -5.60 13.27
CA ALA A 85 -10.61 -4.88 12.59
C ALA A 85 -11.89 -5.75 12.49
N ARG A 86 -13.02 -5.15 12.83
CA ARG A 86 -14.33 -5.75 12.58
C ARG A 86 -14.67 -5.66 11.09
N THR A 87 -15.06 -6.79 10.52
CA THR A 87 -15.67 -6.88 9.19
C THR A 87 -16.89 -7.81 9.25
N ALA A 88 -17.64 -7.95 8.15
CA ALA A 88 -18.78 -8.88 8.09
C ALA A 88 -18.37 -10.34 8.31
N THR A 89 -17.12 -10.70 8.01
CA THR A 89 -16.58 -12.06 8.17
C THR A 89 -15.59 -12.20 9.34
N THR A 90 -15.32 -11.13 10.07
CA THR A 90 -14.49 -11.11 11.28
C THR A 90 -15.15 -10.27 12.39
N MET A 91 -16.34 -10.72 12.79
CA MET A 91 -17.07 -10.08 13.86
C MET A 91 -16.37 -10.34 15.21
N PRO A 92 -16.22 -9.31 16.07
CA PRO A 92 -15.66 -9.51 17.39
C PRO A 92 -16.53 -10.45 18.25
N THR A 93 -15.87 -11.40 18.92
CA THR A 93 -16.45 -12.30 19.91
C THR A 93 -15.61 -12.25 21.18
N PRO A 94 -16.04 -12.88 22.31
CA PRO A 94 -15.21 -12.95 23.52
C PRO A 94 -13.82 -13.55 23.26
N ASP A 95 -13.70 -14.54 22.37
CA ASP A 95 -12.47 -15.27 22.09
C ASP A 95 -11.65 -14.64 20.95
N PHE A 96 -12.31 -13.88 20.04
CA PHE A 96 -11.69 -13.30 18.86
C PHE A 96 -12.03 -11.81 18.76
N PRO A 97 -11.03 -10.93 18.83
CA PRO A 97 -11.27 -9.48 18.87
C PRO A 97 -11.46 -8.84 17.47
N GLY A 98 -12.02 -9.54 16.52
CA GLY A 98 -12.14 -9.13 15.13
C GLY A 98 -11.21 -9.92 14.22
N ASN A 99 -10.50 -9.27 13.28
CA ASN A 99 -9.57 -9.98 12.42
C ASN A 99 -8.38 -10.57 13.20
N SER A 100 -8.33 -11.90 13.29
CA SER A 100 -7.29 -12.68 13.99
C SER A 100 -6.31 -13.37 13.04
N PHE A 101 -6.42 -13.16 11.73
CA PHE A 101 -5.59 -13.81 10.70
C PHE A 101 -4.18 -13.20 10.53
N GLY A 102 -3.68 -12.48 11.52
CA GLY A 102 -2.35 -11.86 11.49
C GLY A 102 -2.35 -10.44 10.92
N GLN A 103 -1.17 -9.97 10.51
CA GLN A 103 -0.95 -8.57 10.11
C GLN A 103 -1.40 -8.25 8.68
N GLY A 104 -1.89 -9.25 7.93
CA GLY A 104 -2.18 -9.12 6.53
C GLY A 104 -0.94 -9.32 5.63
N LYS A 105 -1.16 -9.33 4.32
CA LYS A 105 -0.07 -9.44 3.34
C LYS A 105 0.59 -8.08 3.12
N ASN A 106 1.86 -7.98 3.41
CA ASN A 106 2.67 -6.82 3.05
C ASN A 106 3.11 -6.94 1.57
N VAL A 107 2.19 -6.62 0.65
CA VAL A 107 2.46 -6.72 -0.79
C VAL A 107 3.62 -5.83 -1.24
N PRO A 108 3.81 -4.61 -0.73
CA PRO A 108 5.02 -3.83 -1.03
C PRO A 108 6.31 -4.58 -0.72
N ALA A 109 6.42 -5.20 0.47
CA ALA A 109 7.61 -5.97 0.83
C ALA A 109 7.79 -7.22 -0.05
N ILE A 110 6.70 -7.88 -0.47
CA ILE A 110 6.75 -9.01 -1.39
C ILE A 110 7.20 -8.54 -2.78
N ALA A 111 6.72 -7.40 -3.27
CA ALA A 111 7.15 -6.79 -4.52
C ALA A 111 8.65 -6.43 -4.49
N MET A 112 9.12 -5.87 -3.38
CA MET A 112 10.56 -5.62 -3.15
C MET A 112 11.38 -6.92 -3.20
N ALA A 113 10.89 -8.00 -2.60
CA ALA A 113 11.55 -9.31 -2.63
C ALA A 113 11.66 -9.92 -4.04
N HIS A 114 10.82 -9.50 -4.99
CA HIS A 114 10.97 -9.83 -6.42
C HIS A 114 12.05 -8.99 -7.12
N GLY A 115 12.62 -7.98 -6.48
CA GLY A 115 13.62 -7.10 -7.08
C GLY A 115 13.11 -6.27 -8.25
N ILE A 116 11.80 -5.97 -8.30
CA ILE A 116 11.24 -5.15 -9.40
C ILE A 116 11.79 -3.73 -9.37
N PRO A 117 11.83 -3.04 -10.52
CA PRO A 117 12.44 -1.72 -10.65
C PRO A 117 11.94 -0.66 -9.66
N TYR A 118 10.63 -0.66 -9.34
CA TYR A 118 10.11 0.35 -8.43
C TYR A 118 8.92 -0.14 -7.60
N VAL A 119 8.96 0.15 -6.31
CA VAL A 119 7.88 -0.09 -5.35
C VAL A 119 7.69 1.17 -4.51
N ALA A 120 6.44 1.59 -4.31
CA ALA A 120 6.14 2.69 -3.40
C ALA A 120 4.86 2.43 -2.60
N THR A 121 4.79 3.06 -1.45
CA THR A 121 3.56 3.23 -0.69
C THR A 121 3.18 4.71 -0.65
N ALA A 122 1.90 5.01 -0.59
CA ALA A 122 1.38 6.37 -0.52
C ALA A 122 0.04 6.42 0.23
N THR A 123 -0.39 7.59 0.64
CA THR A 123 -1.72 7.80 1.21
C THR A 123 -2.42 8.95 0.48
N VAL A 124 -3.74 8.99 0.56
CA VAL A 124 -4.53 10.12 0.02
C VAL A 124 -4.38 11.41 0.85
N ALA A 125 -3.61 11.38 1.93
CA ALA A 125 -3.33 12.57 2.74
C ALA A 125 -2.28 13.49 2.11
N ASP A 126 -1.45 12.97 1.20
CA ASP A 126 -0.45 13.75 0.45
C ASP A 126 -0.55 13.42 -1.05
N LEU A 127 -1.31 14.25 -1.76
CA LEU A 127 -1.52 14.09 -3.20
C LEU A 127 -0.30 14.53 -4.02
N HIS A 128 0.53 15.43 -3.51
CA HIS A 128 1.77 15.82 -4.19
C HIS A 128 2.80 14.68 -4.18
N ASP A 129 2.97 14.02 -3.02
CA ASP A 129 3.83 12.83 -2.92
C ASP A 129 3.31 11.70 -3.83
N LEU A 130 1.99 11.48 -3.83
CA LEU A 130 1.38 10.48 -4.70
C LEU A 130 1.62 10.77 -6.19
N GLU A 131 1.39 12.01 -6.63
CA GLU A 131 1.62 12.41 -8.02
C GLU A 131 3.10 12.24 -8.40
N ARG A 132 4.01 12.70 -7.57
CA ARG A 132 5.46 12.56 -7.76
C ARG A 132 5.85 11.09 -7.93
N LYS A 133 5.37 10.20 -7.05
CA LYS A 133 5.63 8.75 -7.12
C LYS A 133 5.11 8.11 -8.39
N VAL A 134 3.90 8.48 -8.82
CA VAL A 134 3.33 7.98 -10.08
C VAL A 134 4.17 8.45 -11.28
N ARG A 135 4.55 9.73 -11.32
CA ARG A 135 5.43 10.26 -12.39
C ARG A 135 6.78 9.54 -12.39
N TYR A 136 7.37 9.38 -11.23
CA TYR A 136 8.67 8.68 -11.09
C TYR A 136 8.56 7.20 -11.49
N ALA A 137 7.52 6.49 -11.05
CA ALA A 137 7.26 5.12 -11.48
C ALA A 137 7.13 4.98 -13.01
N MET A 138 6.63 6.00 -13.68
CA MET A 138 6.49 6.00 -15.15
C MET A 138 7.82 6.19 -15.88
N SER A 139 8.89 6.61 -15.24
CA SER A 139 10.24 6.68 -15.83
C SER A 139 10.92 5.30 -15.92
N PHE A 140 10.51 4.35 -15.09
CA PHE A 140 11.05 2.98 -15.11
C PHE A 140 10.38 2.13 -16.19
N HIS A 141 11.11 1.15 -16.72
CA HIS A 141 10.60 0.01 -17.48
C HIS A 141 10.57 -1.25 -16.59
N GLY A 142 9.72 -2.21 -16.95
CA GLY A 142 9.50 -3.42 -16.16
C GLY A 142 8.32 -3.29 -15.21
N ALA A 143 8.24 -4.16 -14.20
CA ALA A 143 7.15 -4.16 -13.24
C ALA A 143 7.33 -3.05 -12.19
N ARG A 144 6.29 -2.28 -11.96
CA ARG A 144 6.25 -1.24 -10.92
C ARG A 144 4.99 -1.41 -10.10
N TYR A 145 5.09 -1.15 -8.81
CA TYR A 145 3.98 -1.31 -7.87
C TYR A 145 3.83 -0.11 -6.95
N ILE A 146 2.62 0.43 -6.85
CA ILE A 146 2.29 1.46 -5.86
C ILE A 146 1.10 0.99 -5.03
N HIS A 147 1.25 1.02 -3.72
CA HIS A 147 0.21 0.68 -2.75
C HIS A 147 -0.29 1.94 -2.06
N ILE A 148 -1.56 2.27 -2.25
CA ILE A 148 -2.15 3.52 -1.76
C ILE A 148 -3.20 3.20 -0.69
N LEU A 149 -3.02 3.71 0.52
CA LEU A 149 -4.03 3.65 1.56
C LEU A 149 -5.15 4.64 1.26
N VAL A 150 -6.37 4.12 1.11
CA VAL A 150 -7.57 4.89 0.79
C VAL A 150 -8.64 4.63 1.84
N PRO A 151 -8.70 5.39 2.96
CA PRO A 151 -9.70 5.19 3.99
C PRO A 151 -11.13 5.23 3.41
N CYS A 152 -11.94 4.21 3.75
CA CYS A 152 -13.35 4.15 3.35
C CYS A 152 -14.25 4.55 4.53
N PRO A 153 -14.83 5.77 4.56
CA PRO A 153 -15.63 6.23 5.69
C PRO A 153 -16.77 5.27 6.05
N LEU A 154 -17.45 4.74 5.03
CA LEU A 154 -18.58 3.84 5.21
C LEU A 154 -18.15 2.51 5.85
N GLY A 155 -17.17 1.82 5.25
CA GLY A 155 -16.70 0.52 5.72
C GLY A 155 -15.94 0.59 7.05
N TRP A 156 -15.22 1.68 7.29
CA TRP A 156 -14.51 1.89 8.55
C TRP A 156 -15.41 2.45 9.66
N GLY A 157 -16.61 2.94 9.27
CA GLY A 157 -17.54 3.60 10.20
C GLY A 157 -16.97 4.89 10.76
N ALA A 158 -16.27 5.66 9.93
CA ALA A 158 -15.67 6.93 10.28
C ALA A 158 -16.44 8.10 9.65
N PRO A 159 -16.41 9.31 10.25
CA PRO A 159 -16.96 10.49 9.62
C PRO A 159 -16.24 10.81 8.30
N SER A 160 -16.99 11.09 7.22
CA SER A 160 -16.40 11.38 5.90
C SER A 160 -15.43 12.56 5.91
N ALA A 161 -15.72 13.59 6.73
CA ALA A 161 -14.83 14.74 6.92
C ALA A 161 -13.46 14.38 7.54
N LYS A 162 -13.33 13.19 8.14
CA LYS A 162 -12.08 12.72 8.76
C LYS A 162 -11.23 11.82 7.86
N THR A 163 -11.60 11.61 6.59
CA THR A 163 -10.88 10.71 5.66
C THR A 163 -9.40 11.07 5.52
N ILE A 164 -9.10 12.36 5.30
CA ILE A 164 -7.71 12.83 5.16
C ILE A 164 -6.94 12.77 6.48
N GLU A 165 -7.61 13.09 7.59
CA GLU A 165 -7.02 12.96 8.94
C GLU A 165 -6.67 11.49 9.25
N LEU A 166 -7.55 10.55 8.91
CA LEU A 166 -7.30 9.11 9.05
C LEU A 166 -6.09 8.66 8.22
N ALA A 167 -6.02 9.05 6.95
CA ALA A 167 -4.89 8.72 6.11
C ALA A 167 -3.56 9.28 6.65
N ARG A 168 -3.59 10.50 7.22
CA ARG A 168 -2.43 11.11 7.88
C ARG A 168 -2.05 10.38 9.16
N LEU A 169 -3.01 10.07 10.02
CA LEU A 169 -2.77 9.34 11.25
C LEU A 169 -2.23 7.93 11.01
N ALA A 170 -2.65 7.24 9.95
CA ALA A 170 -2.09 5.94 9.59
C ALA A 170 -0.57 6.02 9.39
N HIS A 171 -0.08 7.09 8.76
CA HIS A 171 1.36 7.35 8.60
C HIS A 171 1.98 7.83 9.93
N GLU A 172 1.40 8.84 10.59
CA GLU A 172 1.96 9.44 11.82
C GLU A 172 2.04 8.46 13.01
N THR A 173 1.22 7.42 13.02
CA THR A 173 1.30 6.33 14.00
C THR A 173 2.36 5.28 13.65
N GLY A 174 2.82 5.22 12.40
CA GLY A 174 3.70 4.16 11.90
C GLY A 174 2.97 2.88 11.49
N LEU A 175 1.63 2.84 11.55
CA LEU A 175 0.86 1.68 11.09
C LEU A 175 0.93 1.50 9.58
N PHE A 176 1.03 2.60 8.83
CA PHE A 176 1.21 2.58 7.39
C PHE A 176 2.49 3.34 7.00
N PRO A 177 3.63 2.66 6.86
CA PRO A 177 4.88 3.26 6.38
C PRO A 177 4.74 3.83 4.98
N VAL A 178 5.21 5.05 4.75
CA VAL A 178 5.25 5.70 3.44
C VAL A 178 6.69 5.75 2.97
N PHE A 179 7.01 5.02 1.90
CA PHE A 179 8.37 4.85 1.39
C PHE A 179 8.41 4.60 -0.13
N GLU A 180 9.61 4.64 -0.67
CA GLU A 180 9.96 4.20 -2.02
C GLU A 180 11.10 3.21 -1.96
N ALA A 181 11.11 2.27 -2.90
CA ALA A 181 12.17 1.29 -3.04
C ALA A 181 12.45 1.03 -4.52
N GLU A 182 13.71 0.80 -4.83
CA GLU A 182 14.19 0.46 -6.17
C GLU A 182 14.96 -0.86 -6.10
N TYR A 183 14.64 -1.78 -7.00
CA TYR A 183 15.32 -3.08 -7.11
C TYR A 183 15.41 -3.84 -5.76
N GLY A 184 14.39 -3.68 -4.91
CA GLY A 184 14.31 -4.33 -3.60
C GLY A 184 14.86 -3.54 -2.42
N GLU A 185 15.59 -2.44 -2.66
CA GLU A 185 16.19 -1.61 -1.61
C GLU A 185 15.36 -0.35 -1.35
N VAL A 186 15.16 0.02 -0.09
CA VAL A 186 14.47 1.27 0.28
C VAL A 186 15.35 2.45 -0.05
N THR A 187 14.88 3.34 -0.92
CA THR A 187 15.62 4.50 -1.40
C THR A 187 15.14 5.82 -0.81
N ASN A 188 13.88 5.89 -0.40
CA ASN A 188 13.32 7.09 0.21
C ASN A 188 12.23 6.75 1.23
N VAL A 189 12.12 7.54 2.29
CA VAL A 189 11.15 7.34 3.37
C VAL A 189 10.52 8.67 3.76
N SER A 190 9.21 8.73 3.80
CA SER A 190 8.51 9.89 4.36
C SER A 190 8.66 9.86 5.88
N LYS A 191 9.35 10.87 6.43
CA LYS A 191 9.59 10.96 7.87
C LYS A 191 8.35 11.41 8.62
N ILE A 192 8.11 10.79 9.77
CA ILE A 192 7.06 11.18 10.71
C ILE A 192 7.54 12.41 11.50
N ARG A 193 6.95 13.56 11.22
CA ARG A 193 7.31 14.81 11.93
C ARG A 193 6.79 14.83 13.37
N ARG A 194 5.65 14.22 13.62
CA ARG A 194 5.00 14.17 14.94
C ARG A 194 4.37 12.81 15.16
N LYS A 195 5.09 11.92 15.83
CA LYS A 195 4.59 10.59 16.18
C LYS A 195 3.28 10.71 16.99
N GLN A 196 2.27 9.93 16.59
CA GLN A 196 0.98 9.83 17.27
C GLN A 196 0.81 8.42 17.85
N PRO A 197 0.13 8.27 19.00
CA PRO A 197 -0.25 6.96 19.51
C PRO A 197 -1.33 6.33 18.60
N VAL A 198 -1.29 4.99 18.46
CA VAL A 198 -2.23 4.25 17.59
C VAL A 198 -3.68 4.44 18.01
N GLU A 199 -3.95 4.68 19.30
CA GLU A 199 -5.28 4.92 19.82
C GLU A 199 -6.01 6.03 19.08
N LYS A 200 -5.33 7.13 18.74
CA LYS A 200 -5.94 8.24 17.98
C LYS A 200 -6.47 7.80 16.63
N TYR A 201 -5.75 6.93 15.94
CA TYR A 201 -6.16 6.38 14.66
C TYR A 201 -7.32 5.40 14.81
N LEU A 202 -7.22 4.50 15.80
CA LEU A 202 -8.20 3.44 16.02
C LEU A 202 -9.55 3.98 16.50
N MET A 203 -9.55 4.94 17.43
CA MET A 203 -10.77 5.50 18.02
C MET A 203 -11.65 6.25 17.03
N LEU A 204 -11.09 6.75 15.93
CA LEU A 204 -11.86 7.41 14.86
C LEU A 204 -12.68 6.44 14.02
N GLN A 205 -12.50 5.12 14.21
CA GLN A 205 -13.05 4.08 13.35
C GLN A 205 -13.93 3.11 14.14
N LYS A 206 -15.22 3.03 13.82
CA LYS A 206 -16.14 2.11 14.49
C LYS A 206 -15.75 0.64 14.36
N ARG A 207 -14.96 0.27 13.33
CA ARG A 207 -14.46 -1.10 13.16
C ARG A 207 -13.50 -1.53 14.29
N PHE A 208 -13.00 -0.59 15.11
CA PHE A 208 -12.18 -0.85 16.28
C PHE A 208 -12.85 -0.48 17.60
N ALA A 209 -14.11 -0.03 17.60
CA ALA A 209 -14.80 0.45 18.80
C ALA A 209 -14.85 -0.59 19.93
N HIS A 210 -14.88 -1.88 19.61
CA HIS A 210 -14.89 -2.99 20.56
C HIS A 210 -13.59 -3.11 21.36
N LEU A 211 -12.50 -2.47 20.96
CA LEU A 211 -11.22 -2.46 21.67
C LEU A 211 -11.21 -1.46 22.84
N PHE A 212 -12.20 -0.58 22.92
CA PHE A 212 -12.28 0.53 23.87
C PHE A 212 -13.48 0.41 24.79
N GLY A 213 -13.47 1.17 25.89
CA GLY A 213 -14.53 1.18 26.89
C GLY A 213 -14.38 0.09 27.97
N LYS A 214 -15.44 -0.14 28.77
CA LYS A 214 -15.38 -1.02 29.95
C LYS A 214 -15.05 -2.48 29.66
N LYS A 215 -15.39 -2.96 28.47
CA LYS A 215 -15.10 -4.32 27.97
C LYS A 215 -14.02 -4.31 26.87
N GLY A 216 -13.26 -3.24 26.79
CA GLY A 216 -12.20 -3.09 25.79
C GLY A 216 -11.05 -4.07 26.00
N ASN A 217 -10.16 -4.14 25.01
CA ASN A 217 -9.00 -5.01 25.07
C ASN A 217 -7.71 -4.20 24.89
N PRO A 218 -7.16 -3.64 25.98
CA PRO A 218 -5.97 -2.80 25.94
C PRO A 218 -4.73 -3.56 25.48
N GLU A 219 -4.67 -4.87 25.70
CA GLU A 219 -3.55 -5.70 25.25
C GLU A 219 -3.43 -5.71 23.73
N ILE A 220 -4.55 -5.76 23.01
CA ILE A 220 -4.56 -5.71 21.55
C ILE A 220 -4.12 -4.33 21.05
N VAL A 221 -4.56 -3.26 21.71
CA VAL A 221 -4.10 -1.90 21.37
C VAL A 221 -2.59 -1.78 21.56
N GLN A 222 -2.03 -2.35 22.62
CA GLN A 222 -0.58 -2.41 22.85
C GLN A 222 0.14 -3.24 21.77
N ARG A 223 -0.43 -4.36 21.33
CA ARG A 223 0.13 -5.14 20.20
C ARG A 223 0.13 -4.35 18.89
N MET A 224 -0.90 -3.55 18.63
CA MET A 224 -0.94 -2.66 17.46
C MET A 224 0.09 -1.53 17.59
N GLN A 225 0.29 -0.98 18.79
CA GLN A 225 1.37 -0.01 19.04
C GLN A 225 2.75 -0.66 18.78
N ALA A 226 2.98 -1.86 19.29
CA ALA A 226 4.23 -2.58 19.04
C ALA A 226 4.46 -2.89 17.54
N LEU A 227 3.39 -3.13 16.77
CA LEU A 227 3.48 -3.25 15.31
C LEU A 227 3.92 -1.94 14.67
N ALA A 228 3.29 -0.83 15.06
CA ALA A 228 3.64 0.51 14.59
C ALA A 228 5.11 0.86 14.91
N ASP A 229 5.56 0.59 16.14
CA ASP A 229 6.92 0.85 16.57
C ASP A 229 7.94 -0.01 15.79
N ARG A 230 7.62 -1.27 15.49
CA ARG A 230 8.44 -2.11 14.61
C ARG A 230 8.54 -1.55 13.18
N ASN A 231 7.45 -1.04 12.64
CA ASN A 231 7.47 -0.40 11.33
C ASN A 231 8.34 0.87 11.35
N ILE A 232 8.20 1.69 12.38
CA ILE A 232 9.02 2.89 12.57
C ILE A 232 10.50 2.52 12.58
N ALA A 233 10.90 1.52 13.37
CA ALA A 233 12.28 1.06 13.45
C ALA A 233 12.77 0.45 12.13
N ARG A 234 11.93 -0.41 11.50
CA ARG A 234 12.29 -1.11 10.26
C ARG A 234 12.58 -0.17 9.10
N TYR A 235 11.78 0.88 8.96
CA TYR A 235 11.89 1.82 7.84
C TYR A 235 12.58 3.12 8.24
N GLY A 236 13.01 3.29 9.50
CA GLY A 236 13.63 4.53 9.97
C GLY A 236 12.71 5.73 9.80
N LEU A 237 11.41 5.61 10.19
CA LEU A 237 10.41 6.63 9.92
C LEU A 237 10.56 7.90 10.77
N LEU A 238 11.25 7.86 11.91
CA LEU A 238 11.58 9.06 12.69
C LEU A 238 12.82 9.71 12.09
N GLY A 239 12.83 11.05 12.04
CA GLY A 239 14.03 11.81 11.77
C GLY A 239 15.03 11.66 12.93
N ASP A 240 16.31 11.68 12.65
CA ASP A 240 17.32 11.88 13.69
C ASP A 240 17.05 13.24 14.34
N GLU A 241 17.11 13.33 15.67
CA GLU A 241 16.89 14.57 16.41
C GLU A 241 17.97 15.64 16.16
N GLN A 242 18.87 15.39 15.22
CA GLN A 242 19.85 16.35 14.74
C GLN A 242 19.57 16.65 13.27
N GLY A 243 19.18 17.90 13.03
CA GLY A 243 18.91 18.38 11.69
C GLY A 243 20.13 18.20 10.80
N ASP A 244 19.86 17.67 9.62
CA ASP A 244 20.64 18.00 8.45
C ASP A 244 19.74 17.85 7.23
N ASP A 245 19.60 18.95 6.50
CA ASP A 245 19.12 19.00 5.13
C ASP A 245 19.99 18.04 4.30
N ILE A 246 19.45 16.87 3.98
CA ILE A 246 20.09 16.03 2.96
C ILE A 246 19.82 16.72 1.62
N PRO A 247 20.86 17.18 0.91
CA PRO A 247 20.68 17.81 -0.39
C PRO A 247 20.05 16.79 -1.34
N VAL A 248 18.99 17.22 -2.01
CA VAL A 248 18.38 16.49 -3.12
C VAL A 248 19.50 16.26 -4.16
N PRO A 249 19.79 15.02 -4.57
CA PRO A 249 20.76 14.80 -5.63
C PRO A 249 20.23 15.45 -6.91
N GLU A 250 20.94 16.42 -7.39
CA GLU A 250 20.77 17.03 -8.69
C GLU A 250 21.12 15.97 -9.76
N GLN A 251 20.11 15.63 -10.58
CA GLN A 251 20.24 14.93 -11.86
C GLN A 251 20.96 13.56 -11.87
N ALA A 252 20.15 12.52 -11.83
CA ALA A 252 20.55 11.23 -12.41
C ALA A 252 20.25 11.23 -13.93
N GLU A 253 21.00 12.03 -14.70
CA GLU A 253 21.26 11.75 -16.11
C GLU A 253 22.37 10.70 -16.17
N GLU A 254 22.13 9.65 -16.97
CA GLU A 254 23.08 8.57 -17.28
C GLU A 254 23.23 7.43 -16.26
N ARG A 255 22.20 6.58 -16.15
CA ARG A 255 22.45 5.13 -15.96
C ARG A 255 21.48 4.31 -16.81
N HIS A 256 21.61 4.44 -18.13
CA HIS A 256 21.16 3.43 -19.08
C HIS A 256 22.40 2.62 -19.49
N HIS A 257 22.36 1.40 -19.17
CA HIS A 257 22.97 0.19 -19.71
C HIS A 257 23.52 -0.66 -18.58
N VAL A 258 22.89 -1.79 -18.38
CA VAL A 258 23.50 -3.12 -18.44
C VAL A 258 22.43 -4.15 -18.01
N ILE A 259 22.20 -5.07 -18.95
CA ILE A 259 21.50 -6.36 -18.97
C ILE A 259 20.00 -6.29 -19.17
#